data_bedfe43b064fb176779328b38fdacb5b
#
_entry.id   bedfe43b064fb176779328b38fdacb5b
#
_cell.length_a   1.000
_cell.length_b   1.000
_cell.length_c   1.000
_cell.angle_alpha   90.00
_cell.angle_beta   90.00
_cell.angle_gamma   90.00
#
_symmetry.space_group_name_H-M   'P 1'
#
loop_
_entity.id
_entity.type
_entity.pdbx_description
1 polymer ?
#
loop_
_entity_poly.entity_id
_entity_poly.type
_entity_poly.pdbx_seq_one_letter_code
_entity_poly.pdbx_strand_id
1 'polypeptide(L)'
;MTSRNIKLALPYAETLLDITSKEGALDKVINDLNSLSTILSQSRDLNKALANPTLSSITKKEIIKSVFKDTVSNTIIKFLMVLSDRGRIAYLVDVIGLALELAYKKASIEIAYVSSSIELTSSQEEALIKKLQAMTGASQIKLKLSVDNSLLGGFIVQIGSKIIDNSVKGQLRQLSAYLGASIV
;
A
#
# COMPACT_ATOMS: atom_id res chain seq x y z
N MET A 1 -6.00 10.23 3.63
CA MET A 1 -5.28 11.14 2.71
C MET A 1 -6.19 12.30 2.32
N THR A 2 -5.71 13.55 2.44
CA THR A 2 -6.50 14.72 2.04
C THR A 2 -6.37 14.89 0.51
N SER A 3 -7.46 15.15 -0.20
CA SER A 3 -7.50 15.30 -1.67
C SER A 3 -6.45 16.31 -2.23
N ARG A 4 -6.04 17.27 -1.41
CA ARG A 4 -5.02 18.28 -1.75
C ARG A 4 -3.60 17.70 -1.82
N ASN A 5 -3.28 16.75 -0.95
CA ASN A 5 -1.96 16.12 -0.90
C ASN A 5 -1.75 15.18 -2.09
N ILE A 6 -2.81 14.52 -2.55
CA ILE A 6 -2.79 13.64 -3.72
C ILE A 6 -2.38 14.38 -4.98
N LYS A 7 -2.93 15.57 -5.22
CA LYS A 7 -2.59 16.41 -6.39
C LYS A 7 -1.13 16.85 -6.40
N LEU A 8 -0.53 17.06 -5.23
CA LEU A 8 0.89 17.46 -5.11
C LEU A 8 1.84 16.25 -5.19
N ALA A 9 1.41 15.07 -4.74
CA ALA A 9 2.21 13.87 -4.69
C ALA A 9 2.23 13.11 -6.04
N LEU A 10 1.15 13.19 -6.81
CA LEU A 10 0.95 12.44 -8.05
C LEU A 10 2.09 12.62 -9.07
N PRO A 11 2.50 13.86 -9.46
CA PRO A 11 3.55 14.03 -10.47
C PRO A 11 4.90 13.48 -10.03
N TYR A 12 5.17 13.44 -8.73
CA TYR A 12 6.41 12.84 -8.21
C TYR A 12 6.35 11.31 -8.26
N ALA A 13 5.21 10.72 -7.91
CA ALA A 13 5.00 9.28 -7.99
C ALA A 13 5.10 8.78 -9.45
N GLU A 14 4.47 9.47 -10.39
CA GLU A 14 4.54 9.15 -11.82
C GLU A 14 5.96 9.25 -12.35
N THR A 15 6.67 10.36 -12.05
CA THR A 15 8.05 10.56 -12.50
C THR A 15 8.99 9.47 -11.97
N LEU A 16 8.83 9.07 -10.70
CA LEU A 16 9.62 7.98 -10.11
C LEU A 16 9.40 6.68 -10.88
N LEU A 17 8.14 6.36 -11.17
CA LEU A 17 7.79 5.13 -11.87
C LEU A 17 8.21 5.14 -13.34
N ASP A 18 8.21 6.28 -14.00
CA ASP A 18 8.66 6.39 -15.38
C ASP A 18 10.16 6.17 -15.51
N ILE A 19 10.96 6.70 -14.58
CA ILE A 19 12.40 6.47 -14.53
C ILE A 19 12.67 4.98 -14.29
N THR A 20 12.03 4.39 -13.30
CA THR A 20 12.27 3.00 -12.88
C THR A 20 11.71 1.96 -13.85
N SER A 21 10.62 2.29 -14.55
CA SER A 21 10.06 1.44 -15.60
C SER A 21 11.00 1.34 -16.81
N LYS A 22 11.69 2.44 -17.16
CA LYS A 22 12.69 2.44 -18.24
C LYS A 22 13.92 1.60 -17.88
N GLU A 23 14.26 1.52 -16.60
CA GLU A 23 15.37 0.72 -16.09
C GLU A 23 15.00 -0.77 -15.91
N GLY A 24 13.74 -1.17 -16.14
CA GLY A 24 13.27 -2.55 -15.93
C GLY A 24 13.33 -3.02 -14.47
N ALA A 25 13.42 -2.10 -13.52
CA ALA A 25 13.67 -2.36 -12.11
C ALA A 25 12.43 -2.20 -11.21
N LEU A 26 11.22 -2.39 -11.77
CA LEU A 26 9.95 -2.17 -11.07
C LEU A 26 9.84 -2.95 -9.76
N ASP A 27 10.22 -4.24 -9.76
CA ASP A 27 10.16 -5.09 -8.57
C ASP A 27 11.11 -4.60 -7.46
N LYS A 28 12.31 -4.17 -7.82
CA LYS A 28 13.26 -3.58 -6.85
C LYS A 28 12.70 -2.33 -6.22
N VAL A 29 12.10 -1.46 -7.04
CA VAL A 29 11.51 -0.20 -6.55
C VAL A 29 10.31 -0.46 -5.65
N ILE A 30 9.46 -1.43 -5.97
CA ILE A 30 8.36 -1.84 -5.09
C ILE A 30 8.90 -2.30 -3.72
N ASN A 31 9.96 -3.10 -3.71
CA ASN A 31 10.59 -3.55 -2.46
C ASN A 31 11.20 -2.38 -1.67
N ASP A 32 11.92 -1.48 -2.34
CA ASP A 32 12.50 -0.29 -1.74
C ASP A 32 11.42 0.63 -1.14
N LEU A 33 10.33 0.87 -1.88
CA LEU A 33 9.21 1.69 -1.40
C LEU A 33 8.48 1.04 -0.22
N ASN A 34 8.34 -0.30 -0.19
CA ASN A 34 7.78 -1.00 0.95
C ASN A 34 8.69 -0.87 2.18
N SER A 35 10.01 -1.00 2.01
CA SER A 35 11.00 -0.80 3.09
C SER A 35 10.93 0.62 3.63
N LEU A 36 10.88 1.62 2.75
CA LEU A 36 10.68 3.03 3.14
C LEU A 36 9.38 3.23 3.93
N SER A 37 8.28 2.68 3.44
CA SER A 37 6.97 2.79 4.11
C SER A 37 7.02 2.19 5.51
N THR A 38 7.69 1.04 5.68
CA THR A 38 7.86 0.37 6.98
C THR A 38 8.70 1.22 7.94
N ILE A 39 9.85 1.72 7.50
CA ILE A 39 10.72 2.57 8.33
C ILE A 39 9.99 3.83 8.77
N LEU A 40 9.29 4.50 7.85
CA LEU A 40 8.53 5.70 8.17
C LEU A 40 7.36 5.42 9.12
N SER A 41 6.69 4.27 9.01
CA SER A 41 5.60 3.90 9.94
C SER A 41 6.10 3.60 11.35
N GLN A 42 7.30 3.04 11.48
CA GLN A 42 7.92 2.69 12.75
C GLN A 42 8.56 3.89 13.47
N SER A 43 9.01 4.91 12.72
CA SER A 43 9.75 6.06 13.26
C SER A 43 8.96 7.36 13.17
N ARG A 44 8.14 7.64 14.21
CA ARG A 44 7.40 8.91 14.30
C ARG A 44 8.31 10.13 14.34
N ASP A 45 9.49 10.02 14.96
CA ASP A 45 10.43 11.13 15.08
C ASP A 45 11.11 11.45 13.75
N LEU A 46 11.41 10.45 12.93
CA LEU A 46 11.89 10.65 11.57
C LEU A 46 10.86 11.42 10.73
N ASN A 47 9.60 11.03 10.80
CA ASN A 47 8.52 11.73 10.09
C ASN A 47 8.40 13.18 10.54
N LYS A 48 8.45 13.44 11.85
CA LYS A 48 8.41 14.80 12.40
C LYS A 48 9.61 15.63 11.94
N ALA A 49 10.81 15.04 11.96
CA ALA A 49 12.03 15.72 11.53
C ALA A 49 11.98 16.10 10.04
N LEU A 50 11.57 15.17 9.18
CA LEU A 50 11.44 15.42 7.74
C LEU A 50 10.32 16.42 7.41
N ALA A 51 9.21 16.39 8.15
CA ALA A 51 8.09 17.33 7.97
C ALA A 51 8.36 18.72 8.55
N ASN A 52 9.35 18.87 9.44
CA ASN A 52 9.64 20.14 10.11
C ASN A 52 10.12 21.21 9.11
N PRO A 53 9.42 22.33 8.96
CA PRO A 53 9.82 23.39 8.04
C PRO A 53 11.05 24.20 8.53
N THR A 54 11.40 24.12 9.82
CA THR A 54 12.53 24.86 10.38
C THR A 54 13.89 24.21 10.07
N LEU A 55 13.90 22.91 9.72
CA LEU A 55 15.13 22.22 9.35
C LEU A 55 15.52 22.55 7.92
N SER A 56 16.82 22.86 7.73
CA SER A 56 17.36 23.16 6.40
C SER A 56 17.29 21.94 5.47
N SER A 57 17.23 22.17 4.17
CA SER A 57 17.26 21.10 3.15
C SER A 57 18.56 20.29 3.26
N ILE A 58 19.68 20.91 3.64
CA ILE A 58 20.97 20.25 3.84
C ILE A 58 20.88 19.22 4.96
N THR A 59 20.40 19.62 6.13
CA THR A 59 20.24 18.73 7.29
C THR A 59 19.29 17.57 6.97
N LYS A 60 18.19 17.84 6.26
CA LYS A 60 17.26 16.79 5.82
C LYS A 60 17.92 15.78 4.89
N LYS A 61 18.78 16.23 3.97
CA LYS A 61 19.55 15.35 3.09
C LYS A 61 20.56 14.49 3.84
N GLU A 62 21.18 15.00 4.88
CA GLU A 62 22.10 14.25 5.74
C GLU A 62 21.33 13.14 6.48
N ILE A 63 20.15 13.46 7.04
CA ILE A 63 19.27 12.47 7.67
C ILE A 63 18.87 11.40 6.68
N ILE A 64 18.44 11.77 5.47
CA ILE A 64 18.07 10.82 4.42
C ILE A 64 19.22 9.89 4.08
N LYS A 65 20.43 10.44 3.91
CA LYS A 65 21.63 9.63 3.62
C LYS A 65 21.98 8.69 4.76
N SER A 66 21.94 9.15 5.99
CA SER A 66 22.33 8.33 7.16
C SER A 66 21.34 7.19 7.42
N VAL A 67 20.05 7.40 7.19
CA VAL A 67 19.00 6.41 7.49
C VAL A 67 18.79 5.44 6.34
N PHE A 68 18.84 5.91 5.09
CA PHE A 68 18.38 5.13 3.94
C PHE A 68 19.50 4.63 3.02
N LYS A 69 20.78 5.00 3.26
CA LYS A 69 21.91 4.66 2.38
C LYS A 69 22.03 3.16 2.10
N ASP A 70 21.85 2.34 3.12
CA ASP A 70 22.06 0.89 3.05
C ASP A 70 20.76 0.09 2.84
N THR A 71 19.61 0.80 2.80
CA THR A 71 18.29 0.16 2.76
C THR A 71 17.60 0.25 1.40
N VAL A 72 17.91 1.30 0.63
CA VAL A 72 17.23 1.56 -0.64
C VAL A 72 18.21 1.87 -1.77
N SER A 73 17.76 1.71 -3.01
CA SER A 73 18.56 1.97 -4.20
C SER A 73 18.97 3.45 -4.34
N ASN A 74 20.08 3.70 -5.04
CA ASN A 74 20.57 5.05 -5.32
C ASN A 74 19.54 5.91 -6.06
N THR A 75 18.72 5.32 -6.90
CA THR A 75 17.64 6.01 -7.62
C THR A 75 16.62 6.60 -6.65
N ILE A 76 16.22 5.83 -5.64
CA ILE A 76 15.32 6.30 -4.58
C ILE A 76 15.98 7.40 -3.73
N ILE A 77 17.25 7.25 -3.37
CA ILE A 77 17.97 8.27 -2.59
C ILE A 77 18.00 9.60 -3.36
N LYS A 78 18.34 9.58 -4.66
CA LYS A 78 18.31 10.77 -5.51
C LYS A 78 16.91 11.40 -5.55
N PHE A 79 15.88 10.58 -5.65
CA PHE A 79 14.50 11.05 -5.62
C PHE A 79 14.15 11.76 -4.30
N LEU A 80 14.52 11.18 -3.16
CA LEU A 80 14.33 11.78 -1.83
C LEU A 80 15.07 13.14 -1.71
N MET A 81 16.28 13.22 -2.27
CA MET A 81 17.03 14.49 -2.29
C MET A 81 16.31 15.55 -3.10
N VAL A 82 15.75 15.22 -4.26
CA VAL A 82 14.97 16.14 -5.08
C VAL A 82 13.72 16.61 -4.33
N LEU A 83 13.01 15.73 -3.64
CA LEU A 83 11.88 16.11 -2.79
C LEU A 83 12.28 17.08 -1.68
N SER A 84 13.46 16.87 -1.07
CA SER A 84 14.00 17.77 -0.06
C SER A 84 14.33 19.16 -0.64
N ASP A 85 14.96 19.22 -1.82
CA ASP A 85 15.30 20.48 -2.49
C ASP A 85 14.06 21.27 -2.88
N ARG A 86 13.00 20.61 -3.27
CA ARG A 86 11.73 21.22 -3.61
C ARG A 86 10.88 21.58 -2.38
N GLY A 87 11.37 21.32 -1.16
CA GLY A 87 10.64 21.57 0.09
C GLY A 87 9.39 20.70 0.26
N ARG A 88 9.29 19.58 -0.48
CA ARG A 88 8.10 18.71 -0.51
C ARG A 88 8.28 17.39 0.22
N ILE A 89 9.36 17.25 0.96
CA ILE A 89 9.65 16.05 1.75
C ILE A 89 8.59 15.79 2.84
N ALA A 90 7.85 16.80 3.28
CA ALA A 90 6.73 16.63 4.22
C ALA A 90 5.59 15.75 3.68
N TYR A 91 5.47 15.63 2.36
CA TYR A 91 4.47 14.79 1.69
C TYR A 91 5.01 13.39 1.33
N LEU A 92 6.19 13.02 1.85
CA LEU A 92 6.88 11.77 1.49
C LEU A 92 5.99 10.55 1.69
N VAL A 93 5.26 10.47 2.79
CA VAL A 93 4.37 9.34 3.09
C VAL A 93 3.27 9.19 2.03
N ASP A 94 2.66 10.32 1.62
CA ASP A 94 1.62 10.35 0.58
C ASP A 94 2.20 9.98 -0.79
N VAL A 95 3.41 10.48 -1.11
CA VAL A 95 4.12 10.17 -2.35
C VAL A 95 4.45 8.68 -2.45
N ILE A 96 4.96 8.07 -1.37
CA ILE A 96 5.28 6.64 -1.33
C ILE A 96 4.01 5.81 -1.49
N GLY A 97 2.92 6.18 -0.79
CA GLY A 97 1.64 5.48 -0.90
C GLY A 97 1.10 5.46 -2.33
N LEU A 98 1.10 6.63 -2.99
CA LEU A 98 0.68 6.75 -4.40
C LEU A 98 1.64 6.04 -5.36
N ALA A 99 2.95 6.12 -5.14
CA ALA A 99 3.94 5.44 -5.97
C ALA A 99 3.77 3.92 -5.90
N LEU A 100 3.51 3.37 -4.71
CA LEU A 100 3.22 1.94 -4.54
C LEU A 100 1.92 1.53 -5.25
N GLU A 101 0.85 2.31 -5.12
CA GLU A 101 -0.42 2.04 -5.79
C GLU A 101 -0.26 2.00 -7.32
N LEU A 102 0.40 3.02 -7.88
CA LEU A 102 0.67 3.10 -9.31
C LEU A 102 1.64 2.01 -9.79
N ALA A 103 2.67 1.67 -8.98
CA ALA A 103 3.61 0.61 -9.28
C ALA A 103 2.93 -0.75 -9.37
N TYR A 104 2.07 -1.07 -8.40
CA TYR A 104 1.28 -2.31 -8.43
C TYR A 104 0.36 -2.37 -9.65
N LYS A 105 -0.32 -1.26 -9.97
CA LYS A 105 -1.17 -1.17 -11.16
C LYS A 105 -0.37 -1.38 -12.46
N LYS A 106 0.82 -0.79 -12.56
CA LYS A 106 1.70 -0.91 -13.74
C LYS A 106 2.30 -2.31 -13.88
N ALA A 107 2.58 -2.99 -12.75
CA ALA A 107 3.04 -4.37 -12.70
C ALA A 107 1.92 -5.40 -12.85
N SER A 108 0.67 -4.99 -13.06
CA SER A 108 -0.52 -5.86 -13.03
C SER A 108 -0.63 -6.68 -11.74
N ILE A 109 -0.19 -6.10 -10.63
CA ILE A 109 -0.32 -6.65 -9.28
C ILE A 109 -1.56 -6.03 -8.65
N GLU A 110 -2.53 -6.86 -8.28
CA GLU A 110 -3.71 -6.41 -7.55
C GLU A 110 -3.56 -6.61 -6.04
N ILE A 111 -4.02 -5.64 -5.27
CA ILE A 111 -4.07 -5.74 -3.81
C ILE A 111 -5.46 -6.23 -3.43
N ALA A 112 -5.52 -7.37 -2.75
CA ALA A 112 -6.74 -7.90 -2.16
C ALA A 112 -6.73 -7.66 -0.65
N TYR A 113 -7.69 -6.90 -0.16
CA TYR A 113 -7.93 -6.72 1.27
C TYR A 113 -8.83 -7.86 1.74
N VAL A 114 -8.33 -8.67 2.67
CA VAL A 114 -9.03 -9.82 3.21
C VAL A 114 -9.29 -9.61 4.70
N SER A 115 -10.56 -9.53 5.06
CA SER A 115 -10.98 -9.54 6.47
C SER A 115 -11.52 -10.92 6.80
N SER A 116 -10.89 -11.63 7.73
CA SER A 116 -11.27 -12.97 8.15
C SER A 116 -11.59 -13.01 9.64
N SER A 117 -12.44 -13.95 10.06
CA SER A 117 -12.79 -14.12 11.47
C SER A 117 -11.63 -14.68 12.31
N ILE A 118 -10.68 -15.39 11.68
CA ILE A 118 -9.49 -15.99 12.28
C ILE A 118 -8.28 -15.75 11.34
N GLU A 119 -7.08 -15.91 11.85
CA GLU A 119 -5.89 -15.89 11.02
C GLU A 119 -5.91 -17.02 10.00
N LEU A 120 -5.57 -16.70 8.74
CA LEU A 120 -5.48 -17.68 7.67
C LEU A 120 -4.15 -18.43 7.77
N THR A 121 -4.18 -19.73 7.47
CA THR A 121 -2.95 -20.51 7.32
C THR A 121 -2.28 -20.23 5.97
N SER A 122 -0.97 -20.44 5.85
CA SER A 122 -0.23 -20.21 4.60
C SER A 122 -0.82 -20.97 3.41
N SER A 123 -1.31 -22.20 3.63
CA SER A 123 -1.97 -22.98 2.58
C SER A 123 -3.30 -22.38 2.13
N GLN A 124 -4.05 -21.77 3.03
CA GLN A 124 -5.30 -21.05 2.71
C GLN A 124 -5.03 -19.74 1.96
N GLU A 125 -3.98 -19.04 2.34
CA GLU A 125 -3.53 -17.82 1.63
C GLU A 125 -3.16 -18.15 0.18
N GLU A 126 -2.35 -19.19 -0.05
CA GLU A 126 -1.97 -19.61 -1.40
C GLU A 126 -3.18 -20.05 -2.25
N ALA A 127 -4.10 -20.81 -1.66
CA ALA A 127 -5.33 -21.24 -2.34
C ALA A 127 -6.20 -20.02 -2.72
N LEU A 128 -6.29 -19.04 -1.80
CA LEU A 128 -7.03 -17.81 -2.03
C LEU A 128 -6.39 -16.99 -3.15
N ILE A 129 -5.07 -16.81 -3.15
CA ILE A 129 -4.32 -16.11 -4.21
C ILE A 129 -4.61 -16.73 -5.57
N LYS A 130 -4.49 -18.07 -5.70
CA LYS A 130 -4.76 -18.78 -6.97
C LYS A 130 -6.18 -18.55 -7.46
N LYS A 131 -7.16 -18.64 -6.56
CA LYS A 131 -8.56 -18.41 -6.91
C LYS A 131 -8.84 -16.97 -7.35
N LEU A 132 -8.24 -16.00 -6.65
CA LEU A 132 -8.38 -14.59 -6.98
C LEU A 132 -7.68 -14.24 -8.30
N GLN A 133 -6.50 -14.80 -8.58
CA GLN A 133 -5.81 -14.67 -9.88
C GLN A 133 -6.69 -15.18 -11.04
N ALA A 134 -7.30 -16.35 -10.88
CA ALA A 134 -8.21 -16.90 -11.88
C ALA A 134 -9.45 -16.03 -12.11
N MET A 135 -9.92 -15.32 -11.10
CA MET A 135 -11.10 -14.43 -11.18
C MET A 135 -10.81 -13.04 -11.74
N THR A 136 -9.61 -12.49 -11.47
CA THR A 136 -9.24 -11.12 -11.85
C THR A 136 -8.41 -11.07 -13.12
N GLY A 137 -7.70 -12.16 -13.46
CA GLY A 137 -6.72 -12.19 -14.54
C GLY A 137 -5.41 -11.45 -14.21
N ALA A 138 -5.22 -11.04 -12.94
CA ALA A 138 -4.01 -10.36 -12.50
C ALA A 138 -2.80 -11.31 -12.51
N SER A 139 -1.64 -10.80 -12.91
CA SER A 139 -0.40 -11.57 -12.91
C SER A 139 0.03 -11.99 -11.50
N GLN A 140 -0.19 -11.11 -10.54
CA GLN A 140 0.09 -11.35 -9.12
C GLN A 140 -0.98 -10.71 -8.24
N ILE A 141 -1.25 -11.33 -7.09
CA ILE A 141 -2.14 -10.77 -6.06
C ILE A 141 -1.37 -10.67 -4.75
N LYS A 142 -1.41 -9.50 -4.14
CA LYS A 142 -0.85 -9.27 -2.81
C LYS A 142 -1.98 -9.19 -1.79
N LEU A 143 -2.01 -10.11 -0.83
CA LEU A 143 -2.99 -10.11 0.24
C LEU A 143 -2.61 -9.09 1.32
N LYS A 144 -3.59 -8.31 1.76
CA LYS A 144 -3.54 -7.55 3.02
C LYS A 144 -4.57 -8.15 3.96
N LEU A 145 -4.09 -8.89 4.95
CA LEU A 145 -4.91 -9.62 5.89
C LEU A 145 -5.27 -8.73 7.08
N SER A 146 -6.49 -8.83 7.54
CA SER A 146 -6.99 -8.26 8.79
C SER A 146 -7.91 -9.26 9.48
N VAL A 147 -7.84 -9.33 10.81
CA VAL A 147 -8.75 -10.19 11.59
C VAL A 147 -9.91 -9.34 12.09
N ASP A 148 -11.13 -9.78 11.78
CA ASP A 148 -12.39 -9.16 12.22
C ASP A 148 -13.33 -10.21 12.81
N ASN A 149 -13.34 -10.32 14.13
CA ASN A 149 -14.14 -11.30 14.86
C ASN A 149 -15.66 -11.05 14.72
N SER A 150 -16.08 -9.85 14.24
CA SER A 150 -17.49 -9.54 14.03
C SER A 150 -18.15 -10.32 12.89
N LEU A 151 -17.36 -10.99 12.05
CA LEU A 151 -17.84 -11.79 10.92
C LEU A 151 -18.46 -13.13 11.33
N LEU A 152 -18.31 -13.55 12.60
CA LEU A 152 -18.75 -14.84 13.17
C LEU A 152 -18.07 -16.06 12.55
N GLY A 153 -17.60 -15.98 11.30
CA GLY A 153 -16.95 -17.02 10.53
C GLY A 153 -16.78 -16.63 9.06
N GLY A 154 -15.86 -17.28 8.36
CA GLY A 154 -15.57 -17.00 6.96
C GLY A 154 -14.69 -15.74 6.76
N PHE A 155 -14.79 -15.16 5.57
CA PHE A 155 -13.96 -14.00 5.18
C PHE A 155 -14.68 -13.13 4.16
N ILE A 156 -14.26 -11.85 4.10
CA ILE A 156 -14.64 -10.88 3.08
C ILE A 156 -13.38 -10.50 2.31
N VAL A 157 -13.45 -10.49 0.99
CA VAL A 157 -12.37 -10.04 0.11
C VAL A 157 -12.80 -8.83 -0.66
N GLN A 158 -12.00 -7.77 -0.63
CA GLN A 158 -12.17 -6.60 -1.47
C GLN A 158 -10.99 -6.46 -2.42
N ILE A 159 -11.26 -6.42 -3.73
CA ILE A 159 -10.27 -6.19 -4.78
C ILE A 159 -10.75 -5.01 -5.64
N GLY A 160 -10.05 -3.89 -5.52
CA GLY A 160 -10.50 -2.64 -6.15
C GLY A 160 -11.92 -2.27 -5.70
N SER A 161 -12.87 -2.25 -6.65
CA SER A 161 -14.29 -1.96 -6.39
C SER A 161 -15.15 -3.21 -6.15
N LYS A 162 -14.60 -4.42 -6.33
CA LYS A 162 -15.34 -5.67 -6.13
C LYS A 162 -15.21 -6.15 -4.69
N ILE A 163 -16.34 -6.51 -4.09
CA ILE A 163 -16.41 -7.10 -2.75
C ILE A 163 -17.02 -8.49 -2.89
N ILE A 164 -16.36 -9.47 -2.31
CA ILE A 164 -16.81 -10.87 -2.24
C ILE A 164 -17.00 -11.19 -0.77
N ASP A 165 -18.24 -11.32 -0.35
CA ASP A 165 -18.60 -11.64 1.04
C ASP A 165 -18.95 -13.13 1.16
N ASN A 166 -18.05 -13.87 1.81
CA ASN A 166 -18.20 -15.29 2.16
C ASN A 166 -18.30 -15.48 3.68
N SER A 167 -18.69 -14.42 4.41
CA SER A 167 -18.88 -14.49 5.85
C SER A 167 -20.21 -15.18 6.23
N VAL A 168 -20.23 -15.84 7.39
CA VAL A 168 -21.46 -16.40 7.97
C VAL A 168 -22.49 -15.28 8.21
N LYS A 169 -22.02 -14.12 8.66
CA LYS A 169 -22.88 -12.94 8.85
C LYS A 169 -23.55 -12.50 7.56
N GLY A 170 -22.80 -12.47 6.43
CA GLY A 170 -23.34 -12.14 5.12
C GLY A 170 -24.39 -13.17 4.64
N GLN A 171 -24.10 -14.46 4.83
CA GLN A 171 -25.04 -15.54 4.49
C GLN A 171 -26.33 -15.48 5.32
N LEU A 172 -26.24 -15.23 6.62
CA LEU A 172 -27.41 -15.06 7.48
C LEU A 172 -28.25 -13.84 7.07
N ARG A 173 -27.60 -12.74 6.68
CA ARG A 173 -28.31 -11.56 6.17
C ARG A 173 -29.06 -11.85 4.86
N GLN A 174 -28.46 -12.61 3.95
CA GLN A 174 -29.10 -13.03 2.70
C GLN A 174 -30.30 -13.93 2.98
N LEU A 175 -30.16 -14.91 3.87
CA LEU A 175 -31.26 -15.78 4.28
C LEU A 175 -32.41 -15.00 4.92
N SER A 176 -32.11 -14.07 5.80
CA SER A 176 -33.11 -13.20 6.43
C SER A 176 -33.88 -12.36 5.40
N ALA A 177 -33.16 -11.76 4.45
CA ALA A 177 -33.79 -11.00 3.36
C ALA A 177 -34.72 -11.91 2.51
N TYR A 178 -34.31 -13.16 2.27
CA TYR A 178 -35.11 -14.14 1.52
C TYR A 178 -36.40 -14.54 2.27
N LEU A 179 -36.33 -14.60 3.60
CA LEU A 179 -37.47 -14.94 4.47
C LEU A 179 -38.34 -13.74 4.82
N GLY A 180 -38.07 -12.54 4.31
CA GLY A 180 -38.81 -11.33 4.62
C GLY A 180 -38.67 -10.85 6.06
N ALA A 181 -37.67 -11.37 6.81
CA ALA A 181 -37.40 -10.97 8.18
C ALA A 181 -36.34 -9.83 8.17
N SER A 182 -36.69 -8.67 8.75
CA SER A 182 -35.71 -7.63 9.01
C SER A 182 -34.85 -8.03 10.20
N ILE A 183 -33.58 -8.36 9.98
CA ILE A 183 -32.61 -8.44 11.09
C ILE A 183 -32.21 -7.00 11.41
N VAL A 184 -32.54 -6.56 12.63
CA VAL A 184 -32.09 -5.31 13.23
C VAL A 184 -30.59 -5.35 13.49
#